data_f0c249276d87263d3b5eb33c4c592561
#
_entry.id   f0c249276d87263d3b5eb33c4c592561
#
_cell.length_a   1.000
_cell.length_b   1.000
_cell.length_c   1.000
_cell.angle_alpha   90.00
_cell.angle_beta   90.00
_cell.angle_gamma   90.00
#
_symmetry.space_group_name_H-M   'P 1'
#
loop_
_entity.id
_entity.type
_entity.pdbx_description
1 polymer ?
#
loop_
_entity_poly.entity_id
_entity_poly.type
_entity_poly.pdbx_seq_one_letter_code
_entity_poly.pdbx_strand_id
1 'polypeptide(L)'
;MEEIRLQPEPMNQVLLRGVLLKAPEFSHENHGKRFDRLTLSVQRLSGTYDHLEILADQTLTQGICLLDGPMLEVRGEIRSFNNHSGQGRRLVITVYARSITPWNGAPENSVTITGAVCREPVYRHTPLGREITDLMLAVSRKYRRRDYIPCILWGSVARMGAQCPVGTELCIQGRLQSRSYVKQTPDGPEERIAYEVSAITAQRLN
;
A
#
# COMPACT_ATOMS: atom_id res chain seq x y z
N MET A 1 7.63 -28.36 29.09
CA MET A 1 7.03 -28.32 27.74
C MET A 1 7.13 -26.86 27.29
N GLU A 2 8.07 -26.56 26.41
CA GLU A 2 8.15 -25.24 25.78
C GLU A 2 6.97 -25.10 24.81
N GLU A 3 6.07 -24.16 25.08
CA GLU A 3 5.08 -23.74 24.09
C GLU A 3 5.85 -23.16 22.90
N ILE A 4 5.88 -23.90 21.80
CA ILE A 4 6.29 -23.35 20.49
C ILE A 4 5.28 -22.28 20.15
N ARG A 5 5.58 -21.02 20.49
CA ARG A 5 4.87 -19.86 19.94
C ARG A 5 5.16 -19.83 18.45
N LEU A 6 4.23 -20.39 17.68
CA LEU A 6 4.18 -20.18 16.23
C LEU A 6 4.08 -18.67 16.01
N GLN A 7 5.21 -18.05 15.68
CA GLN A 7 5.17 -16.67 15.22
C GLN A 7 4.36 -16.66 13.92
N PRO A 8 3.32 -15.82 13.82
CA PRO A 8 2.55 -15.73 12.59
C PRO A 8 3.50 -15.41 11.43
N GLU A 9 3.38 -16.14 10.33
CA GLU A 9 4.19 -15.85 9.15
C GLU A 9 4.01 -14.40 8.72
N PRO A 10 5.09 -13.72 8.30
CA PRO A 10 5.01 -12.33 7.88
C PRO A 10 4.03 -12.21 6.72
N MET A 11 2.93 -11.51 6.95
CA MET A 11 1.90 -11.29 5.94
C MET A 11 2.10 -9.97 5.23
N ASN A 12 1.95 -10.00 3.91
CA ASN A 12 1.85 -8.82 3.07
C ASN A 12 0.93 -9.18 1.91
N GLN A 13 -0.35 -8.99 2.11
CA GLN A 13 -1.39 -9.40 1.18
C GLN A 13 -2.26 -8.21 0.80
N VAL A 14 -2.47 -8.05 -0.49
CA VAL A 14 -3.34 -7.03 -1.08
C VAL A 14 -4.32 -7.70 -2.00
N LEU A 15 -5.59 -7.32 -1.88
CA LEU A 15 -6.64 -7.62 -2.82
C LEU A 15 -7.27 -6.31 -3.26
N LEU A 16 -7.21 -6.02 -4.56
CA LEU A 16 -7.84 -4.88 -5.19
C LEU A 16 -8.80 -5.34 -6.27
N ARG A 17 -10.00 -4.75 -6.31
CA ARG A 17 -10.98 -4.91 -7.38
C ARG A 17 -11.43 -3.53 -7.82
N GLY A 18 -11.13 -3.17 -9.04
CA GLY A 18 -11.38 -1.82 -9.52
C GLY A 18 -11.26 -1.71 -11.04
N VAL A 19 -11.48 -0.51 -11.54
CA VAL A 19 -11.46 -0.20 -12.96
C VAL A 19 -10.04 0.14 -13.41
N LEU A 20 -9.58 -0.49 -14.48
CA LEU A 20 -8.33 -0.12 -15.13
C LEU A 20 -8.48 1.22 -15.83
N LEU A 21 -7.65 2.21 -15.46
CA LEU A 21 -7.73 3.58 -16.00
C LEU A 21 -6.96 3.77 -17.31
N LYS A 22 -5.87 3.02 -17.49
CA LYS A 22 -4.99 3.14 -18.65
C LYS A 22 -4.47 1.77 -19.05
N ALA A 23 -4.12 1.59 -20.34
CA ALA A 23 -3.41 0.41 -20.80
C ALA A 23 -2.13 0.18 -19.97
N PRO A 24 -1.73 -1.09 -19.77
CA PRO A 24 -0.43 -1.36 -19.18
C PRO A 24 0.69 -0.68 -19.99
N GLU A 25 1.56 0.05 -19.29
CA GLU A 25 2.70 0.75 -19.88
C GLU A 25 4.00 0.07 -19.41
N PHE A 26 4.95 -0.10 -20.33
CA PHE A 26 6.28 -0.62 -19.96
C PHE A 26 6.91 0.24 -18.85
N SER A 27 7.37 -0.41 -17.80
CA SER A 27 8.02 0.21 -16.67
C SER A 27 9.54 0.05 -16.71
N HIS A 28 10.02 -1.18 -16.68
CA HIS A 28 11.45 -1.52 -16.69
C HIS A 28 11.66 -3.02 -16.95
N GLU A 29 12.90 -3.38 -17.15
CA GLU A 29 13.35 -4.78 -17.19
C GLU A 29 14.27 -5.06 -16.01
N ASN A 30 14.12 -6.23 -15.41
CA ASN A 30 14.95 -6.68 -14.31
C ASN A 30 15.15 -8.20 -14.38
N HIS A 31 16.42 -8.65 -14.39
CA HIS A 31 16.79 -10.06 -14.52
C HIS A 31 16.09 -10.80 -15.68
N GLY A 32 16.03 -10.18 -16.87
CA GLY A 32 15.39 -10.73 -18.05
C GLY A 32 13.86 -10.80 -18.01
N LYS A 33 13.23 -10.20 -17.01
CA LYS A 33 11.77 -10.06 -16.91
C LYS A 33 11.36 -8.62 -17.17
N ARG A 34 10.35 -8.45 -18.00
CA ARG A 34 9.75 -7.16 -18.29
C ARG A 34 8.59 -6.90 -17.34
N PHE A 35 8.52 -5.66 -16.86
CA PHE A 35 7.47 -5.21 -15.95
C PHE A 35 6.70 -4.08 -16.58
N ASP A 36 5.37 -4.16 -16.44
CA ASP A 36 4.45 -3.12 -16.83
C ASP A 36 3.88 -2.43 -15.60
N ARG A 37 3.54 -1.15 -15.78
CA ARG A 37 2.81 -0.34 -14.81
C ARG A 37 1.39 -0.15 -15.29
N LEU A 38 0.43 -0.28 -14.38
CA LEU A 38 -0.97 0.03 -14.61
C LEU A 38 -1.56 0.76 -13.41
N THR A 39 -2.63 1.53 -13.63
CA THR A 39 -3.33 2.26 -12.58
C THR A 39 -4.74 1.71 -12.44
N LEU A 40 -5.06 1.27 -11.22
CA LEU A 40 -6.41 0.79 -10.87
C LEU A 40 -7.15 1.86 -10.07
N SER A 41 -8.38 2.17 -10.48
CA SER A 41 -9.30 3.04 -9.74
C SER A 41 -10.22 2.19 -8.89
N VAL A 42 -10.15 2.35 -7.58
CA VAL A 42 -10.98 1.61 -6.63
C VAL A 42 -11.87 2.57 -5.86
N GLN A 43 -13.18 2.38 -5.93
CA GLN A 43 -14.15 3.23 -5.23
C GLN A 43 -14.19 2.90 -3.74
N ARG A 44 -14.14 3.94 -2.91
CA ARG A 44 -14.40 3.84 -1.47
C ARG A 44 -15.91 3.85 -1.19
N LEU A 45 -16.31 3.36 -0.02
CA LEU A 45 -17.70 3.48 0.46
C LEU A 45 -18.19 4.94 0.55
N SER A 46 -17.27 5.90 0.70
CA SER A 46 -17.58 7.34 0.70
C SER A 46 -17.88 7.93 -0.67
N GLY A 47 -17.76 7.14 -1.76
CA GLY A 47 -17.88 7.61 -3.13
C GLY A 47 -16.60 8.18 -3.74
N THR A 48 -15.56 8.45 -2.94
CA THR A 48 -14.23 8.84 -3.45
C THR A 48 -13.49 7.66 -4.06
N TYR A 49 -12.48 7.94 -4.90
CA TYR A 49 -11.69 6.93 -5.58
C TYR A 49 -10.23 6.95 -5.11
N ASP A 50 -9.66 5.76 -4.95
CA ASP A 50 -8.21 5.57 -4.83
C ASP A 50 -7.65 5.18 -6.19
N HIS A 51 -6.64 5.92 -6.66
CA HIS A 51 -5.90 5.57 -7.87
C HIS A 51 -4.60 4.91 -7.44
N LEU A 52 -4.51 3.59 -7.65
CA LEU A 52 -3.45 2.76 -7.09
C LEU A 52 -2.52 2.25 -8.19
N GLU A 53 -1.22 2.48 -7.99
CA GLU A 53 -0.17 2.03 -8.89
C GLU A 53 0.13 0.54 -8.69
N ILE A 54 0.02 -0.21 -9.78
CA ILE A 54 0.29 -1.64 -9.84
C ILE A 54 1.54 -1.87 -10.69
N LEU A 55 2.46 -2.67 -10.21
CA LEU A 55 3.59 -3.19 -10.96
C LEU A 55 3.37 -4.69 -11.20
N ALA A 56 3.42 -5.11 -12.44
CA ALA A 56 3.15 -6.49 -12.83
C ALA A 56 4.22 -7.03 -13.79
N ASP A 57 4.54 -8.31 -13.68
CA ASP A 57 5.27 -9.02 -14.74
C ASP A 57 4.43 -8.95 -16.02
N GLN A 58 5.06 -8.67 -17.17
CA GLN A 58 4.38 -8.50 -18.45
C GLN A 58 3.52 -9.72 -18.83
N THR A 59 3.86 -10.92 -18.35
CA THR A 59 3.06 -12.12 -18.58
C THR A 59 1.67 -12.04 -17.95
N LEU A 60 1.48 -11.22 -16.90
CA LEU A 60 0.18 -11.00 -16.24
C LEU A 60 -0.65 -9.92 -16.96
N THR A 61 -0.03 -9.09 -17.80
CA THR A 61 -0.69 -7.97 -18.48
C THR A 61 -0.99 -8.29 -19.95
N GLN A 62 -0.42 -9.37 -20.48
CA GLN A 62 -0.69 -9.82 -21.84
C GLN A 62 -2.19 -10.11 -22.03
N GLY A 63 -2.78 -9.51 -23.08
CA GLY A 63 -4.19 -9.70 -23.41
C GLY A 63 -5.17 -8.84 -22.59
N ILE A 64 -4.69 -8.01 -21.66
CA ILE A 64 -5.55 -7.01 -21.01
C ILE A 64 -5.87 -5.93 -22.03
N CYS A 65 -7.15 -5.84 -22.40
CA CYS A 65 -7.67 -4.83 -23.29
C CYS A 65 -8.36 -3.72 -22.50
N LEU A 66 -8.13 -2.46 -22.91
CA LEU A 66 -8.76 -1.28 -22.31
C LEU A 66 -10.19 -1.00 -22.80
N LEU A 67 -10.69 -1.78 -23.76
CA LEU A 67 -12.02 -1.56 -24.25
C LEU A 67 -13.02 -1.60 -23.08
N ASP A 68 -13.77 -0.51 -22.91
CA ASP A 68 -14.81 -0.31 -21.90
C ASP A 68 -14.36 -0.20 -20.43
N GLY A 69 -13.11 0.12 -20.17
CA GLY A 69 -12.60 0.28 -18.80
C GLY A 69 -12.81 -0.99 -17.95
N PRO A 70 -12.11 -2.09 -18.25
CA PRO A 70 -12.37 -3.37 -17.61
C PRO A 70 -12.14 -3.30 -16.11
N MET A 71 -13.01 -3.94 -15.34
CA MET A 71 -12.73 -4.21 -13.94
C MET A 71 -11.78 -5.41 -13.83
N LEU A 72 -10.81 -5.26 -12.98
CA LEU A 72 -9.80 -6.28 -12.69
C LEU A 72 -9.78 -6.62 -11.20
N GLU A 73 -9.53 -7.89 -10.89
CA GLU A 73 -9.06 -8.33 -9.58
C GLU A 73 -7.54 -8.44 -9.63
N VAL A 74 -6.87 -7.75 -8.71
CA VAL A 74 -5.41 -7.81 -8.52
C VAL A 74 -5.13 -8.35 -7.13
N ARG A 75 -4.37 -9.45 -7.06
CA ARG A 75 -3.82 -9.97 -5.81
C ARG A 75 -2.32 -9.77 -5.82
N GLY A 76 -1.77 -9.34 -4.70
CA GLY A 76 -0.35 -9.03 -4.64
C GLY A 76 0.14 -8.64 -3.27
N GLU A 77 1.20 -7.86 -3.26
CA GLU A 77 1.92 -7.42 -2.07
C GLU A 77 2.26 -5.93 -2.21
N ILE A 78 2.24 -5.16 -1.12
CA ILE A 78 2.76 -3.80 -1.12
C ILE A 78 4.29 -3.87 -1.17
N ARG A 79 4.86 -3.08 -2.07
CA ARG A 79 6.31 -2.89 -2.19
C ARG A 79 6.68 -1.44 -2.01
N SER A 80 7.83 -1.22 -1.41
CA SER A 80 8.40 0.10 -1.28
C SER A 80 9.82 0.13 -1.85
N PHE A 81 10.20 1.26 -2.43
CA PHE A 81 11.58 1.52 -2.83
C PHE A 81 11.91 3.01 -2.73
N ASN A 82 13.18 3.30 -2.51
CA ASN A 82 13.67 4.67 -2.51
C ASN A 82 13.98 5.09 -3.94
N ASN A 83 13.36 6.19 -4.36
CA ASN A 83 13.69 6.84 -5.62
C ASN A 83 14.92 7.73 -5.40
N HIS A 84 16.00 7.43 -6.12
CA HIS A 84 17.26 8.16 -6.06
C HIS A 84 17.44 9.15 -7.24
N SER A 85 16.45 9.28 -8.13
CA SER A 85 16.54 10.16 -9.30
C SER A 85 16.57 11.66 -8.97
N GLY A 86 16.30 12.03 -7.72
CA GLY A 86 16.12 13.43 -7.29
C GLY A 86 14.79 14.04 -7.70
N GLN A 87 14.06 13.44 -8.63
CA GLN A 87 12.75 13.87 -9.07
C GLN A 87 11.64 13.04 -8.44
N GLY A 88 10.49 13.67 -8.13
CA GLY A 88 9.32 13.00 -7.58
C GLY A 88 9.48 12.64 -6.10
N ARG A 89 8.94 11.50 -5.68
CA ARG A 89 8.95 11.05 -4.28
C ARG A 89 10.20 10.26 -3.95
N ARG A 90 10.72 10.48 -2.73
CA ARG A 90 11.81 9.67 -2.19
C ARG A 90 11.35 8.24 -1.89
N LEU A 91 10.19 8.05 -1.26
CA LEU A 91 9.60 6.74 -1.00
C LEU A 91 8.46 6.49 -1.98
N VAL A 92 8.61 5.49 -2.81
CA VAL A 92 7.60 5.03 -3.77
C VAL A 92 6.94 3.78 -3.21
N ILE A 93 5.61 3.77 -3.20
CA ILE A 93 4.77 2.63 -2.80
C ILE A 93 4.03 2.15 -4.05
N THR A 94 4.03 0.86 -4.28
CA THR A 94 3.30 0.22 -5.38
C THR A 94 2.77 -1.15 -4.92
N VAL A 95 1.76 -1.65 -5.60
CA VAL A 95 1.30 -3.04 -5.44
C VAL A 95 2.03 -3.89 -6.48
N TYR A 96 2.81 -4.85 -6.03
CA TYR A 96 3.42 -5.86 -6.89
C TYR A 96 2.41 -7.00 -7.10
N ALA A 97 1.86 -7.09 -8.31
CA ALA A 97 0.86 -8.08 -8.64
C ALA A 97 1.44 -9.49 -8.69
N ARG A 98 0.70 -10.43 -8.12
CA ARG A 98 0.95 -11.89 -8.20
C ARG A 98 -0.03 -12.55 -9.15
N SER A 99 -1.24 -12.00 -9.26
CA SER A 99 -2.24 -12.37 -10.27
C SER A 99 -3.07 -11.16 -10.65
N ILE A 100 -3.52 -11.16 -11.89
CA ILE A 100 -4.47 -10.20 -12.45
C ILE A 100 -5.50 -11.00 -13.23
N THR A 101 -6.77 -10.83 -12.91
CA THR A 101 -7.88 -11.50 -13.61
C THR A 101 -9.04 -10.55 -13.86
N PRO A 102 -9.83 -10.74 -14.92
CA PRO A 102 -11.06 -10.01 -15.11
C PRO A 102 -11.99 -10.15 -13.89
N TRP A 103 -12.71 -9.08 -13.55
CA TRP A 103 -13.66 -9.05 -12.46
C TRP A 103 -14.98 -8.41 -12.91
N ASN A 104 -16.12 -8.89 -12.39
CA ASN A 104 -17.45 -8.37 -12.72
C ASN A 104 -18.34 -8.10 -11.49
N GLY A 105 -17.72 -8.10 -10.29
CA GLY A 105 -18.43 -7.87 -9.04
C GLY A 105 -18.17 -6.47 -8.46
N ALA A 106 -18.46 -6.30 -7.17
CA ALA A 106 -18.25 -5.06 -6.45
C ALA A 106 -16.75 -4.70 -6.35
N PRO A 107 -16.42 -3.39 -6.29
CA PRO A 107 -15.05 -2.94 -6.00
C PRO A 107 -14.62 -3.38 -4.60
N GLU A 108 -13.32 -3.64 -4.43
CA GLU A 108 -12.72 -4.04 -3.15
C GLU A 108 -11.31 -3.48 -3.01
N ASN A 109 -10.96 -3.14 -1.77
CA ASN A 109 -9.62 -2.71 -1.42
C ASN A 109 -9.32 -3.26 -0.02
N SER A 110 -8.61 -4.36 0.04
CA SER A 110 -8.26 -5.06 1.28
C SER A 110 -6.76 -5.27 1.36
N VAL A 111 -6.20 -4.95 2.51
CA VAL A 111 -4.78 -5.09 2.84
C VAL A 111 -4.65 -5.77 4.19
N THR A 112 -3.78 -6.79 4.26
CA THR A 112 -3.31 -7.35 5.52
C THR A 112 -1.79 -7.38 5.51
N ILE A 113 -1.17 -6.66 6.45
CA ILE A 113 0.29 -6.58 6.58
C ILE A 113 0.73 -6.84 8.01
N THR A 114 1.85 -7.55 8.15
CA THR A 114 2.55 -7.76 9.41
C THR A 114 3.93 -7.12 9.33
N GLY A 115 4.30 -6.33 10.33
CA GLY A 115 5.59 -5.67 10.34
C GLY A 115 5.91 -5.02 11.68
N ALA A 116 7.18 -4.65 11.86
CA ALA A 116 7.64 -3.95 13.04
C ALA A 116 7.54 -2.43 12.87
N VAL A 117 7.09 -1.73 13.90
CA VAL A 117 7.17 -0.28 13.97
C VAL A 117 8.63 0.13 13.86
N CYS A 118 9.01 0.89 12.85
CA CYS A 118 10.42 1.24 12.59
C CYS A 118 10.75 2.72 12.79
N ARG A 119 9.77 3.50 13.23
CA ARG A 119 9.91 4.92 13.56
C ARG A 119 8.94 5.24 14.68
N GLU A 120 9.29 6.20 15.54
CA GLU A 120 8.38 6.70 16.57
C GLU A 120 7.03 7.09 15.98
N PRO A 121 5.91 6.57 16.53
CA PRO A 121 4.56 6.93 16.10
C PRO A 121 4.28 8.41 16.34
N VAL A 122 3.57 9.04 15.41
CA VAL A 122 3.16 10.44 15.55
C VAL A 122 1.66 10.51 15.75
N TYR A 123 1.25 10.74 17.01
CA TYR A 123 -0.15 10.96 17.35
C TYR A 123 -0.53 12.41 17.15
N ARG A 124 -1.67 12.65 16.51
CA ARG A 124 -2.20 14.00 16.26
C ARG A 124 -3.71 13.98 16.04
N HIS A 125 -4.30 15.17 16.01
CA HIS A 125 -5.69 15.36 15.61
C HIS A 125 -5.76 15.94 14.19
N THR A 126 -6.74 15.49 13.41
CA THR A 126 -7.08 16.13 12.14
C THR A 126 -7.75 17.48 12.39
N PRO A 127 -7.85 18.37 11.40
CA PRO A 127 -8.60 19.63 11.51
C PRO A 127 -10.07 19.43 11.93
N LEU A 128 -10.63 18.26 11.68
CA LEU A 128 -12.00 17.87 12.11
C LEU A 128 -12.03 17.18 13.48
N GLY A 129 -10.94 17.25 14.26
CA GLY A 129 -10.85 16.70 15.61
C GLY A 129 -10.72 15.18 15.70
N ARG A 130 -10.53 14.45 14.58
CA ARG A 130 -10.34 13.00 14.62
C ARG A 130 -8.93 12.64 15.06
N GLU A 131 -8.84 11.72 16.01
CA GLU A 131 -7.56 11.15 16.47
C GLU A 131 -6.93 10.28 15.38
N ILE A 132 -5.67 10.50 15.09
CA ILE A 132 -4.88 9.67 14.17
C ILE A 132 -3.49 9.43 14.71
N THR A 133 -2.90 8.31 14.30
CA THR A 133 -1.48 7.99 14.51
C THR A 133 -0.85 7.61 13.18
N ASP A 134 0.17 8.37 12.79
CA ASP A 134 1.00 8.04 11.65
C ASP A 134 2.08 7.04 12.10
N LEU A 135 2.14 5.89 11.44
CA LEU A 135 3.12 4.82 11.66
C LEU A 135 3.93 4.55 10.41
N MET A 136 5.13 3.99 10.61
CA MET A 136 5.90 3.36 9.54
C MET A 136 6.20 1.92 9.94
N LEU A 137 5.73 0.96 9.15
CA LEU A 137 6.03 -0.46 9.35
C LEU A 137 7.18 -0.92 8.45
N ALA A 138 8.11 -1.66 9.04
CA ALA A 138 9.10 -2.44 8.31
C ALA A 138 8.54 -3.86 8.12
N VAL A 139 8.07 -4.14 6.91
CA VAL A 139 7.48 -5.43 6.52
C VAL A 139 8.56 -6.30 5.91
N SER A 140 8.75 -7.49 6.44
CA SER A 140 9.81 -8.41 5.99
C SER A 140 9.51 -9.00 4.61
N ARG A 141 10.57 -9.17 3.82
CA ARG A 141 10.57 -9.86 2.50
C ARG A 141 11.55 -11.02 2.53
N LYS A 142 11.42 -11.90 1.53
CA LYS A 142 12.46 -12.89 1.24
C LYS A 142 13.83 -12.22 1.07
N TYR A 143 14.90 -12.95 1.35
CA TYR A 143 16.30 -12.49 1.22
C TYR A 143 16.66 -11.30 2.11
N ARG A 144 16.10 -11.22 3.34
CA ARG A 144 16.38 -10.17 4.35
C ARG A 144 16.12 -8.74 3.87
N ARG A 145 15.29 -8.56 2.86
CA ARG A 145 14.83 -7.23 2.42
C ARG A 145 13.63 -6.80 3.25
N ARG A 146 13.36 -5.50 3.27
CA ARG A 146 12.20 -4.92 3.96
C ARG A 146 11.51 -3.90 3.07
N ASP A 147 10.19 -3.85 3.18
CA ASP A 147 9.37 -2.77 2.67
C ASP A 147 9.01 -1.83 3.82
N TYR A 148 9.10 -0.53 3.60
CA TYR A 148 8.73 0.49 4.57
C TYR A 148 7.39 1.06 4.16
N ILE A 149 6.33 0.70 4.90
CA ILE A 149 4.96 0.99 4.51
C ILE A 149 4.38 2.03 5.49
N PRO A 150 4.00 3.23 5.00
CA PRO A 150 3.29 4.20 5.79
C PRO A 150 1.89 3.68 6.13
N CYS A 151 1.49 3.84 7.40
CA CYS A 151 0.17 3.46 7.88
C CYS A 151 -0.44 4.63 8.65
N ILE A 152 -1.75 4.81 8.52
CA ILE A 152 -2.52 5.75 9.32
C ILE A 152 -3.58 4.98 10.10
N LEU A 153 -3.56 5.14 11.42
CA LEU A 153 -4.49 4.54 12.36
C LEU A 153 -5.48 5.59 12.83
N TRP A 154 -6.72 5.19 13.12
CA TRP A 154 -7.82 6.10 13.45
C TRP A 154 -8.45 5.77 14.79
N GLY A 155 -8.89 6.79 15.55
CA GLY A 155 -9.68 6.67 16.77
C GLY A 155 -9.02 5.78 17.85
N SER A 156 -9.72 4.77 18.33
CA SER A 156 -9.19 3.85 19.37
C SER A 156 -7.94 3.09 18.90
N VAL A 157 -7.87 2.75 17.62
CA VAL A 157 -6.69 2.10 17.02
C VAL A 157 -5.51 3.08 16.98
N ALA A 158 -5.76 4.38 16.77
CA ALA A 158 -4.73 5.42 16.84
C ALA A 158 -4.12 5.53 18.25
N ARG A 159 -4.96 5.55 19.29
CA ARG A 159 -4.47 5.59 20.69
C ARG A 159 -3.61 4.38 21.04
N MET A 160 -4.00 3.19 20.60
CA MET A 160 -3.19 1.98 20.77
C MET A 160 -1.86 2.09 20.00
N GLY A 161 -1.90 2.53 18.74
CA GLY A 161 -0.72 2.70 17.90
C GLY A 161 0.27 3.72 18.45
N ALA A 162 -0.22 4.82 19.05
CA ALA A 162 0.62 5.83 19.70
C ALA A 162 1.47 5.29 20.85
N GLN A 163 1.04 4.19 21.46
CA GLN A 163 1.72 3.54 22.58
C GLN A 163 2.64 2.40 22.13
N CYS A 164 2.83 2.21 20.82
CA CYS A 164 3.69 1.16 20.27
C CYS A 164 5.11 1.69 20.09
N PRO A 165 6.10 1.32 20.94
CA PRO A 165 7.48 1.71 20.74
C PRO A 165 8.04 1.10 19.45
N VAL A 166 9.14 1.66 18.97
CA VAL A 166 9.90 1.08 17.85
C VAL A 166 10.27 -0.37 18.18
N GLY A 167 10.08 -1.27 17.21
CA GLY A 167 10.28 -2.71 17.37
C GLY A 167 9.00 -3.48 17.68
N THR A 168 7.89 -2.81 18.07
CA THR A 168 6.60 -3.50 18.26
C THR A 168 6.13 -4.12 16.95
N GLU A 169 5.82 -5.42 16.97
CA GLU A 169 5.22 -6.09 15.83
C GLU A 169 3.70 -5.92 15.82
N LEU A 170 3.20 -5.50 14.68
CA LEU A 170 1.77 -5.27 14.45
C LEU A 170 1.27 -6.07 13.25
N CYS A 171 0.07 -6.63 13.37
CA CYS A 171 -0.75 -7.03 12.25
C CYS A 171 -1.77 -5.93 11.99
N ILE A 172 -1.77 -5.35 10.79
CA ILE A 172 -2.70 -4.31 10.38
C ILE A 172 -3.58 -4.84 9.24
N GLN A 173 -4.88 -4.68 9.41
CA GLN A 173 -5.86 -4.88 8.34
C GLN A 173 -6.48 -3.53 7.97
N GLY A 174 -6.64 -3.29 6.69
CA GLY A 174 -7.15 -2.01 6.21
C GLY A 174 -7.25 -1.95 4.70
N ARG A 175 -7.05 -0.77 4.16
CA ARG A 175 -7.04 -0.52 2.71
C ARG A 175 -5.84 0.32 2.32
N LEU A 176 -5.34 0.14 1.11
CA LEU A 176 -4.36 1.04 0.51
C LEU A 176 -5.09 2.27 -0.03
N GLN A 177 -4.73 3.44 0.43
CA GLN A 177 -5.33 4.68 -0.05
C GLN A 177 -4.33 5.59 -0.72
N SER A 178 -4.82 6.38 -1.68
CA SER A 178 -4.09 7.48 -2.30
C SER A 178 -4.59 8.81 -1.76
N ARG A 179 -3.67 9.75 -1.54
CA ARG A 179 -3.98 11.10 -1.08
C ARG A 179 -3.12 12.12 -1.83
N SER A 180 -3.78 13.04 -2.53
CA SER A 180 -3.09 14.21 -3.11
C SER A 180 -2.70 15.20 -2.03
N TYR A 181 -1.53 15.80 -2.18
CA TYR A 181 -1.05 16.91 -1.38
C TYR A 181 -0.14 17.82 -2.20
N VAL A 182 -0.11 19.08 -1.86
CA VAL A 182 0.77 20.06 -2.50
C VAL A 182 2.07 20.16 -1.71
N LYS A 183 3.20 19.92 -2.35
CA LYS A 183 4.54 20.15 -1.81
C LYS A 183 5.09 21.44 -2.36
N GLN A 184 5.53 22.34 -1.48
CA GLN A 184 6.29 23.53 -1.89
C GLN A 184 7.71 23.09 -2.29
N THR A 185 8.12 23.43 -3.51
CA THR A 185 9.46 23.18 -4.05
C THR A 185 10.08 24.51 -4.46
N PRO A 186 11.41 24.59 -4.66
CA PRO A 186 12.06 25.80 -5.17
C PRO A 186 11.48 26.29 -6.51
N ASP A 187 10.96 25.36 -7.33
CA ASP A 187 10.38 25.64 -8.65
C ASP A 187 8.87 25.95 -8.58
N GLY A 188 8.29 25.99 -7.37
CA GLY A 188 6.86 26.27 -7.12
C GLY A 188 6.10 25.09 -6.49
N PRO A 189 4.77 25.25 -6.31
CA PRO A 189 3.92 24.21 -5.73
C PRO A 189 3.79 23.02 -6.70
N GLU A 190 4.07 21.82 -6.21
CA GLU A 190 3.96 20.57 -6.96
C GLU A 190 2.90 19.68 -6.29
N GLU A 191 1.89 19.25 -7.07
CA GLU A 191 0.92 18.27 -6.59
C GLU A 191 1.55 16.87 -6.58
N ARG A 192 1.44 16.19 -5.44
CA ARG A 192 1.95 14.84 -5.25
C ARG A 192 0.88 13.95 -4.63
N ILE A 193 0.91 12.67 -4.97
CA ILE A 193 0.00 11.66 -4.38
C ILE A 193 0.77 10.87 -3.31
N ALA A 194 0.34 10.72 -2.09
CA ALA A 194 0.84 9.80 -1.06
C ALA A 194 0.03 8.50 -1.06
N TYR A 195 0.72 7.38 -0.89
CA TYR A 195 0.10 6.08 -0.67
C TYR A 195 0.39 5.64 0.76
N GLU A 196 -0.65 5.20 1.45
CA GLU A 196 -0.57 4.76 2.84
C GLU A 196 -1.63 3.69 3.12
N VAL A 197 -1.39 2.81 4.07
CA VAL A 197 -2.40 1.87 4.54
C VAL A 197 -3.26 2.55 5.60
N SER A 198 -4.54 2.78 5.29
CA SER A 198 -5.54 3.24 6.26
C SER A 198 -6.04 2.04 7.05
N ALA A 199 -5.62 1.94 8.30
CA ALA A 199 -5.94 0.81 9.17
C ALA A 199 -7.41 0.84 9.60
N ILE A 200 -8.09 -0.30 9.45
CA ILE A 200 -9.40 -0.59 10.03
C ILE A 200 -9.19 -1.24 11.40
N THR A 201 -8.27 -2.20 11.46
CA THR A 201 -7.86 -2.86 12.71
C THR A 201 -6.35 -2.92 12.80
N ALA A 202 -5.83 -2.95 14.03
CA ALA A 202 -4.44 -3.25 14.30
C ALA A 202 -4.35 -4.07 15.60
N GLN A 203 -3.47 -5.07 15.60
CA GLN A 203 -3.24 -5.97 16.73
C GLN A 203 -1.73 -6.08 16.98
N ARG A 204 -1.33 -5.98 18.24
CA ARG A 204 0.05 -6.32 18.66
C ARG A 204 0.23 -7.83 18.62
N LEU A 205 1.39 -8.27 18.11
CA LEU A 205 1.76 -9.67 18.02
C LEU A 205 2.75 -10.10 19.11
N ASN A 206 3.34 -9.14 19.81
CA ASN A 206 4.28 -9.31 20.92
C ASN A 206 3.98 -8.31 22.05
#